data_d55027c16983af9c1777031fd5b7c065
#
_entry.id   d55027c16983af9c1777031fd5b7c065
#
_cell.length_a   1.000
_cell.length_b   1.000
_cell.length_c   1.000
_cell.angle_alpha   90.00
_cell.angle_beta   90.00
_cell.angle_gamma   90.00
#
_symmetry.space_group_name_H-M   'P 1'
#
loop_
_entity.id
_entity.type
_entity.pdbx_description
1 polymer ?
#
loop_
_entity_poly.entity_id
_entity_poly.type
_entity_poly.pdbx_seq_one_letter_code
_entity_poly.pdbx_strand_id
1 'polypeptide(L)'
;MKADSENFVTCISNSSAENFEGSWNNLLLQQRYFQYNDGYSYSQWVRDMRSGKKDGRFSATIRGVESTISYRSITSMPGWYVIVELANKDISDITQQFSWLGGTFGCILVAITLIYMLSILLLEKKDKKVYMGLSATDPLTELLNRRALQNAVEEELKKKATGYFIFIDIDNFKTYNDTYGHSNGDLCLKHCARTMKKCFPEDSILGRYGGDEFVVCLKGATQEETYAYMQEFQSWLTPLTLSTGEVAELSVSAGGAAYPDQGEDFVSLCRSADAALYEVKQNGKGDFRVKD
;
A
#
# COMPACT_ATOMS: atom_id res chain seq x y z
N MET A 1 -65.01 5.62 1.19
CA MET A 1 -65.85 5.71 2.41
C MET A 1 -66.72 6.93 2.33
N LYS A 2 -68.06 6.80 2.43
CA LYS A 2 -68.97 7.94 2.38
C LYS A 2 -69.22 8.44 3.81
N ALA A 3 -69.00 9.73 4.05
CA ALA A 3 -69.19 10.34 5.34
C ALA A 3 -70.69 10.69 5.54
N ASP A 4 -71.57 9.74 5.40
CA ASP A 4 -72.97 9.89 5.73
C ASP A 4 -73.30 9.25 7.06
N SER A 5 -74.19 9.85 7.73
CA SER A 5 -74.43 9.78 9.16
C SER A 5 -74.63 8.39 9.78
N GLU A 6 -74.74 7.31 9.03
CA GLU A 6 -75.02 5.98 9.64
C GLU A 6 -74.42 4.77 8.97
N ASN A 7 -73.93 4.82 7.70
CA ASN A 7 -73.41 3.64 7.01
C ASN A 7 -72.15 3.91 6.21
N PHE A 8 -71.00 3.48 6.74
CA PHE A 8 -69.77 3.47 6.03
C PHE A 8 -69.59 2.16 5.27
N VAL A 9 -69.50 2.22 3.95
CA VAL A 9 -69.14 1.09 3.13
C VAL A 9 -67.66 1.15 2.85
N THR A 10 -66.95 0.14 3.24
CA THR A 10 -65.52 0.00 2.93
C THR A 10 -65.34 -1.01 1.83
N CYS A 11 -64.53 -0.63 0.87
CA CYS A 11 -63.85 -1.58 0.01
C CYS A 11 -62.38 -1.61 0.50
N ILE A 12 -61.93 -2.74 1.01
CA ILE A 12 -60.55 -2.96 1.40
C ILE A 12 -59.93 -3.88 0.35
N SER A 13 -58.95 -3.40 -0.35
CA SER A 13 -58.05 -4.22 -1.15
C SER A 13 -56.66 -4.15 -0.52
N ASN A 14 -56.24 -5.25 0.06
CA ASN A 14 -54.84 -5.42 0.48
C ASN A 14 -54.39 -6.85 0.19
N SER A 15 -53.22 -6.98 -0.36
CA SER A 15 -52.56 -8.24 -0.69
C SER A 15 -52.08 -9.05 0.53
N SER A 16 -52.12 -8.50 1.72
CA SER A 16 -51.69 -9.15 2.97
C SER A 16 -52.74 -9.21 4.07
N ALA A 17 -53.94 -8.73 3.83
CA ALA A 17 -55.03 -8.84 4.80
C ALA A 17 -55.75 -10.15 4.65
N GLU A 18 -55.59 -11.05 5.59
CA GLU A 18 -56.54 -12.14 5.81
C GLU A 18 -57.93 -11.54 5.88
N ASN A 19 -58.79 -11.93 4.92
CA ASN A 19 -60.22 -11.71 4.77
C ASN A 19 -60.87 -10.83 5.84
N PHE A 20 -60.91 -9.53 5.60
CA PHE A 20 -61.67 -8.61 6.43
C PHE A 20 -63.07 -8.46 5.80
N GLU A 21 -63.92 -9.44 5.98
CA GLU A 21 -65.34 -9.31 5.75
C GLU A 21 -65.99 -8.60 6.94
N GLY A 22 -66.09 -7.29 6.85
CA GLY A 22 -66.80 -6.50 7.86
C GLY A 22 -66.97 -5.05 7.41
N SER A 23 -68.12 -4.46 7.62
CA SER A 23 -68.31 -3.03 7.42
C SER A 23 -67.48 -2.26 8.42
N TRP A 24 -66.94 -1.10 8.04
CA TRP A 24 -66.23 -0.21 8.94
C TRP A 24 -67.01 0.20 10.17
N ASN A 25 -68.34 0.15 10.13
CA ASN A 25 -69.20 0.29 11.33
C ASN A 25 -68.82 -0.72 12.42
N ASN A 26 -68.50 -1.95 12.07
CA ASN A 26 -68.02 -2.95 13.02
C ASN A 26 -66.63 -2.63 13.56
N LEU A 27 -65.76 -2.00 12.79
CA LEU A 27 -64.41 -1.60 13.25
C LEU A 27 -64.50 -0.40 14.21
N LEU A 28 -65.35 0.56 13.93
CA LEU A 28 -65.58 1.74 14.76
C LEU A 28 -66.35 1.41 16.05
N LEU A 29 -67.26 0.42 15.99
CA LEU A 29 -67.94 -0.11 17.15
C LEU A 29 -67.04 -1.01 18.02
N GLN A 30 -65.99 -1.55 17.46
CA GLN A 30 -64.96 -2.28 18.19
C GLN A 30 -63.92 -1.33 18.82
N GLN A 31 -64.33 -0.24 19.47
CA GLN A 31 -63.45 0.69 20.23
C GLN A 31 -62.52 -0.02 21.22
N ARG A 32 -62.78 -1.29 21.55
CA ARG A 32 -61.90 -2.13 22.40
C ARG A 32 -60.54 -2.44 21.76
N TYR A 33 -60.41 -2.32 20.47
CA TYR A 33 -59.20 -2.72 19.70
C TYR A 33 -58.52 -1.57 19.01
N PHE A 34 -59.03 -0.33 19.12
CA PHE A 34 -58.58 0.85 18.43
C PHE A 34 -58.18 1.91 19.44
N GLN A 35 -56.92 2.13 19.66
CA GLN A 35 -56.40 3.14 20.53
C GLN A 35 -55.73 4.26 19.73
N TYR A 36 -56.24 5.46 19.79
CA TYR A 36 -55.65 6.62 19.12
C TYR A 36 -54.42 7.07 19.86
N ASN A 37 -53.32 7.32 19.17
CA ASN A 37 -52.06 7.80 19.70
C ASN A 37 -51.98 9.33 19.47
N ASP A 38 -50.97 9.97 20.02
CA ASP A 38 -50.61 11.38 19.78
C ASP A 38 -51.72 12.41 20.06
N GLY A 39 -52.63 12.13 20.99
CA GLY A 39 -53.69 13.05 21.35
C GLY A 39 -54.83 13.14 20.28
N TYR A 40 -54.78 12.35 19.25
CA TYR A 40 -55.88 12.26 18.29
C TYR A 40 -57.06 11.47 18.86
N SER A 41 -58.22 11.67 18.32
CA SER A 41 -59.42 10.98 18.82
C SER A 41 -60.39 10.66 17.67
N TYR A 42 -61.25 9.68 17.92
CA TYR A 42 -62.34 9.33 16.98
C TYR A 42 -63.24 10.54 16.65
N SER A 43 -63.59 11.33 17.65
CA SER A 43 -64.42 12.52 17.45
C SER A 43 -63.75 13.59 16.60
N GLN A 44 -62.40 13.71 16.68
CA GLN A 44 -61.65 14.62 15.86
C GLN A 44 -61.56 14.11 14.40
N TRP A 45 -61.36 12.82 14.20
CA TRP A 45 -61.36 12.20 12.87
C TRP A 45 -62.72 12.41 12.18
N VAL A 46 -63.81 12.12 12.87
CA VAL A 46 -65.19 12.34 12.34
C VAL A 46 -65.45 13.82 12.02
N ARG A 47 -64.99 14.74 12.84
CA ARG A 47 -65.10 16.18 12.56
C ARG A 47 -64.28 16.57 11.31
N ASP A 48 -63.07 16.09 11.21
CA ASP A 48 -62.21 16.37 10.05
C ASP A 48 -62.87 15.88 8.75
N MET A 49 -63.46 14.67 8.73
CA MET A 49 -64.18 14.17 7.57
C MET A 49 -65.47 14.92 7.25
N ARG A 50 -66.24 15.30 8.29
CA ARG A 50 -67.49 16.06 8.10
C ARG A 50 -67.22 17.53 7.66
N SER A 51 -66.10 18.09 8.07
CA SER A 51 -65.71 19.46 7.66
C SER A 51 -65.21 19.53 6.21
N GLY A 52 -65.11 18.38 5.53
CA GLY A 52 -64.62 18.30 4.16
C GLY A 52 -63.10 18.42 4.05
N LYS A 53 -62.36 18.13 5.09
CA LYS A 53 -60.88 18.11 5.09
C LYS A 53 -60.40 17.10 4.02
N LYS A 54 -59.56 17.55 3.10
CA LYS A 54 -59.20 16.78 1.92
C LYS A 54 -58.33 15.58 2.23
N ASP A 55 -57.45 15.68 3.22
CA ASP A 55 -56.52 14.63 3.62
C ASP A 55 -56.08 14.80 5.07
N GLY A 56 -55.59 13.72 5.65
CA GLY A 56 -55.02 13.71 6.98
C GLY A 56 -54.32 12.39 7.29
N ARG A 57 -53.57 12.42 8.39
CA ARG A 57 -52.85 11.27 8.91
C ARG A 57 -52.84 11.29 10.43
N PHE A 58 -52.94 10.10 11.03
CA PHE A 58 -52.81 9.92 12.48
C PHE A 58 -52.26 8.54 12.81
N SER A 59 -51.71 8.38 14.00
CA SER A 59 -51.22 7.09 14.51
C SER A 59 -52.28 6.48 15.43
N ALA A 60 -52.43 5.17 15.32
CA ALA A 60 -53.32 4.40 16.19
C ALA A 60 -52.78 3.01 16.43
N THR A 61 -53.05 2.43 17.58
CA THR A 61 -52.78 1.03 17.86
C THR A 61 -54.06 0.23 17.57
N ILE A 62 -54.02 -0.64 16.56
CA ILE A 62 -55.14 -1.46 16.10
C ILE A 62 -54.80 -2.92 16.43
N ARG A 63 -55.62 -3.57 17.27
CA ARG A 63 -55.39 -4.95 17.72
C ARG A 63 -53.98 -5.19 18.30
N GLY A 64 -53.42 -4.20 19.00
CA GLY A 64 -52.08 -4.32 19.56
C GLY A 64 -50.96 -4.04 18.59
N VAL A 65 -51.25 -3.70 17.32
CA VAL A 65 -50.27 -3.31 16.32
C VAL A 65 -50.31 -1.81 16.11
N GLU A 66 -49.18 -1.12 16.30
CA GLU A 66 -49.07 0.30 16.00
C GLU A 66 -49.12 0.51 14.49
N SER A 67 -50.09 1.32 14.04
CA SER A 67 -50.35 1.58 12.63
C SER A 67 -50.49 3.07 12.36
N THR A 68 -50.08 3.49 11.17
CA THR A 68 -50.30 4.83 10.65
C THR A 68 -51.47 4.78 9.69
N ILE A 69 -52.49 5.60 9.97
CA ILE A 69 -53.70 5.71 9.16
C ILE A 69 -53.60 7.03 8.38
N SER A 70 -53.75 6.92 7.06
CA SER A 70 -53.81 8.06 6.14
C SER A 70 -55.16 8.04 5.43
N TYR A 71 -55.79 9.20 5.31
CA TYR A 71 -57.05 9.33 4.57
C TYR A 71 -56.99 10.50 3.57
N ARG A 72 -57.67 10.32 2.42
CA ARG A 72 -57.80 11.37 1.38
C ARG A 72 -59.17 11.33 0.74
N SER A 73 -59.75 12.53 0.53
CA SER A 73 -61.05 12.65 -0.18
C SER A 73 -60.88 12.32 -1.66
N ILE A 74 -61.91 11.69 -2.25
CA ILE A 74 -61.98 11.40 -3.66
C ILE A 74 -62.61 12.60 -4.38
N THR A 75 -61.87 13.29 -5.22
CA THR A 75 -62.30 14.54 -5.88
C THR A 75 -63.51 14.34 -6.76
N SER A 76 -63.65 13.18 -7.40
CA SER A 76 -64.77 12.81 -8.27
C SER A 76 -66.02 12.36 -7.52
N MET A 77 -65.94 12.10 -6.22
CA MET A 77 -67.02 11.60 -5.39
C MET A 77 -67.07 12.38 -4.06
N PRO A 78 -67.76 13.50 -4.00
CA PRO A 78 -67.87 14.30 -2.78
C PRO A 78 -68.37 13.49 -1.60
N GLY A 79 -67.67 13.62 -0.44
CA GLY A 79 -67.99 12.85 0.77
C GLY A 79 -67.37 11.44 0.84
N TRP A 80 -66.66 11.02 -0.20
CA TRP A 80 -65.93 9.74 -0.20
C TRP A 80 -64.48 9.93 0.12
N TYR A 81 -63.91 8.99 0.90
CA TYR A 81 -62.51 8.98 1.30
C TYR A 81 -61.85 7.63 1.03
N VAL A 82 -60.60 7.65 0.60
CA VAL A 82 -59.74 6.49 0.63
C VAL A 82 -58.99 6.52 1.98
N ILE A 83 -59.00 5.41 2.67
CA ILE A 83 -58.29 5.24 3.93
C ILE A 83 -57.29 4.11 3.74
N VAL A 84 -56.04 4.37 4.10
CA VAL A 84 -54.96 3.40 4.04
C VAL A 84 -54.42 3.23 5.45
N GLU A 85 -54.35 1.98 5.88
CA GLU A 85 -53.65 1.57 7.11
C GLU A 85 -52.32 0.97 6.76
N LEU A 86 -51.27 1.39 7.40
CA LEU A 86 -49.93 0.86 7.28
C LEU A 86 -49.41 0.48 8.69
N ALA A 87 -49.24 -0.81 8.91
CA ALA A 87 -48.62 -1.28 10.14
C ALA A 87 -47.17 -0.83 10.22
N ASN A 88 -46.78 -0.19 11.33
CA ASN A 88 -45.43 0.32 11.51
C ASN A 88 -44.37 -0.80 11.46
N LYS A 89 -44.75 -2.02 11.86
CA LYS A 89 -43.90 -3.19 11.80
C LYS A 89 -43.50 -3.53 10.34
N ASP A 90 -44.43 -3.44 9.40
CA ASP A 90 -44.14 -3.75 8.00
C ASP A 90 -43.14 -2.73 7.40
N ILE A 91 -43.26 -1.46 7.82
CA ILE A 91 -42.35 -0.41 7.40
C ILE A 91 -40.95 -0.61 8.02
N SER A 92 -40.88 -1.01 9.28
CA SER A 92 -39.59 -1.24 9.97
C SER A 92 -38.86 -2.43 9.36
N ASP A 93 -39.55 -3.50 9.05
CA ASP A 93 -38.94 -4.71 8.48
C ASP A 93 -38.37 -4.43 7.08
N ILE A 94 -39.08 -3.67 6.25
CA ILE A 94 -38.61 -3.24 4.93
C ILE A 94 -37.40 -2.34 5.05
N THR A 95 -37.43 -1.34 5.93
CA THR A 95 -36.31 -0.42 6.13
C THR A 95 -35.07 -1.14 6.68
N GLN A 96 -35.24 -2.11 7.55
CA GLN A 96 -34.15 -2.91 8.10
C GLN A 96 -33.50 -3.80 7.02
N GLN A 97 -34.31 -4.43 6.14
CA GLN A 97 -33.81 -5.21 5.00
C GLN A 97 -32.98 -4.33 4.03
N PHE A 98 -33.47 -3.13 3.68
CA PHE A 98 -32.72 -2.21 2.82
C PHE A 98 -31.43 -1.70 3.49
N SER A 99 -31.44 -1.46 4.78
CA SER A 99 -30.26 -1.04 5.55
C SER A 99 -29.18 -2.14 5.56
N TRP A 100 -29.59 -3.39 5.78
CA TRP A 100 -28.70 -4.56 5.71
C TRP A 100 -28.09 -4.74 4.31
N LEU A 101 -28.92 -4.65 3.28
CA LEU A 101 -28.48 -4.78 1.89
C LEU A 101 -27.49 -3.68 1.51
N GLY A 102 -27.79 -2.43 1.89
CA GLY A 102 -26.87 -1.29 1.68
C GLY A 102 -25.54 -1.44 2.40
N GLY A 103 -25.58 -1.91 3.65
CA GLY A 103 -24.38 -2.17 4.45
C GLY A 103 -23.48 -3.25 3.86
N THR A 104 -24.07 -4.38 3.46
CA THR A 104 -23.32 -5.48 2.83
C THR A 104 -22.70 -5.07 1.48
N PHE A 105 -23.44 -4.32 0.67
CA PHE A 105 -22.93 -3.80 -0.61
C PHE A 105 -21.77 -2.82 -0.40
N GLY A 106 -21.87 -1.95 0.60
CA GLY A 106 -20.80 -1.03 1.00
C GLY A 106 -19.54 -1.79 1.42
N CYS A 107 -19.66 -2.81 2.25
CA CYS A 107 -18.52 -3.65 2.67
C CYS A 107 -17.85 -4.35 1.48
N ILE A 108 -18.62 -4.87 0.53
CA ILE A 108 -18.09 -5.52 -0.67
C ILE A 108 -17.30 -4.52 -1.52
N LEU A 109 -17.82 -3.31 -1.74
CA LEU A 109 -17.11 -2.26 -2.49
C LEU A 109 -15.77 -1.88 -1.83
N VAL A 110 -15.76 -1.71 -0.50
CA VAL A 110 -14.53 -1.43 0.25
C VAL A 110 -13.53 -2.59 0.11
N ALA A 111 -13.98 -3.83 0.20
CA ALA A 111 -13.11 -4.99 0.02
C ALA A 111 -12.50 -5.04 -1.38
N ILE A 112 -13.29 -4.80 -2.43
CA ILE A 112 -12.81 -4.77 -3.81
C ILE A 112 -11.77 -3.66 -4.01
N THR A 113 -12.01 -2.45 -3.48
CA THR A 113 -11.06 -1.34 -3.59
C THR A 113 -9.75 -1.62 -2.87
N LEU A 114 -9.79 -2.25 -1.69
CA LEU A 114 -8.60 -2.66 -0.95
C LEU A 114 -7.80 -3.74 -1.70
N ILE A 115 -8.46 -4.74 -2.28
CA ILE A 115 -7.80 -5.78 -3.09
C ILE A 115 -7.15 -5.15 -4.33
N TYR A 116 -7.84 -4.21 -4.98
CA TYR A 116 -7.30 -3.50 -6.14
C TYR A 116 -6.07 -2.65 -5.78
N MET A 117 -6.12 -1.88 -4.69
CA MET A 117 -4.96 -1.13 -4.19
C MET A 117 -3.78 -2.04 -3.85
N LEU A 118 -4.05 -3.17 -3.17
CA LEU A 118 -3.01 -4.13 -2.83
C LEU A 118 -2.37 -4.75 -4.08
N SER A 119 -3.17 -5.08 -5.10
CA SER A 119 -2.66 -5.62 -6.35
C SER A 119 -1.75 -4.64 -7.10
N ILE A 120 -2.09 -3.35 -7.13
CA ILE A 120 -1.22 -2.31 -7.72
C ILE A 120 0.11 -2.24 -6.97
N LEU A 121 0.09 -2.18 -5.62
CA LEU A 121 1.32 -2.13 -4.81
C LEU A 121 2.22 -3.36 -5.01
N LEU A 122 1.62 -4.54 -5.22
CA LEU A 122 2.37 -5.76 -5.50
C LEU A 122 2.96 -5.77 -6.92
N LEU A 123 2.24 -5.24 -7.90
CA LEU A 123 2.74 -5.08 -9.28
C LEU A 123 3.90 -4.08 -9.34
N GLU A 124 3.78 -2.91 -8.72
CA GLU A 124 4.87 -1.92 -8.65
C GLU A 124 6.15 -2.49 -8.01
N LYS A 125 6.01 -3.28 -6.93
CA LYS A 125 7.16 -3.94 -6.31
C LYS A 125 7.80 -4.99 -7.23
N LYS A 126 7.00 -5.69 -8.02
CA LYS A 126 7.49 -6.69 -8.98
C LYS A 126 8.24 -6.03 -10.14
N ASP A 127 7.68 -4.97 -10.71
CA ASP A 127 8.29 -4.23 -11.81
C ASP A 127 9.60 -3.58 -11.38
N LYS A 128 9.65 -2.96 -10.21
CA LYS A 128 10.89 -2.36 -9.66
C LYS A 128 12.01 -3.41 -9.48
N LYS A 129 11.68 -4.64 -9.04
CA LYS A 129 12.65 -5.74 -8.97
C LYS A 129 13.12 -6.22 -10.36
N VAL A 130 12.22 -6.25 -11.33
CA VAL A 130 12.56 -6.65 -12.72
C VAL A 130 13.44 -5.58 -13.37
N TYR A 131 13.13 -4.29 -13.24
CA TYR A 131 13.96 -3.19 -13.78
C TYR A 131 15.34 -3.12 -13.11
N MET A 132 15.43 -3.30 -11.78
CA MET A 132 16.73 -3.42 -11.11
C MET A 132 17.51 -4.68 -11.55
N GLY A 133 16.81 -5.75 -11.90
CA GLY A 133 17.41 -6.97 -12.43
C GLY A 133 17.92 -6.84 -13.87
N LEU A 134 17.43 -5.88 -14.66
CA LEU A 134 17.84 -5.62 -16.03
C LEU A 134 18.96 -4.59 -16.14
N SER A 135 19.14 -3.71 -15.14
CA SER A 135 20.26 -2.77 -15.09
C SER A 135 21.57 -3.53 -14.81
N ALA A 136 22.59 -3.24 -15.57
CA ALA A 136 23.95 -3.74 -15.31
C ALA A 136 24.70 -2.91 -14.25
N THR A 137 24.20 -1.73 -13.91
CA THR A 137 24.85 -0.78 -13.02
C THR A 137 24.17 -0.66 -11.66
N ASP A 138 24.91 -0.28 -10.64
CA ASP A 138 24.41 0.16 -9.34
C ASP A 138 23.87 1.57 -9.47
N PRO A 139 22.61 1.85 -9.04
CA PRO A 139 21.96 3.14 -9.27
C PRO A 139 22.57 4.30 -8.46
N LEU A 140 23.33 4.03 -7.40
CA LEU A 140 23.96 5.04 -6.57
C LEU A 140 25.32 5.46 -7.11
N THR A 141 26.13 4.47 -7.51
CA THR A 141 27.54 4.66 -7.86
C THR A 141 27.82 4.62 -9.35
N GLU A 142 26.86 4.12 -10.16
CA GLU A 142 26.98 3.92 -11.60
C GLU A 142 28.12 2.97 -12.02
N LEU A 143 28.68 2.23 -11.07
CA LEU A 143 29.57 1.10 -11.34
C LEU A 143 28.75 -0.14 -11.69
N LEU A 144 29.39 -1.20 -12.15
CA LEU A 144 28.71 -2.47 -12.33
C LEU A 144 28.10 -2.94 -11.00
N ASN A 145 26.85 -3.39 -11.01
CA ASN A 145 26.27 -4.06 -9.86
C ASN A 145 26.88 -5.47 -9.70
N ARG A 146 26.69 -6.09 -8.55
CA ARG A 146 27.27 -7.39 -8.21
C ARG A 146 27.10 -8.45 -9.31
N ARG A 147 25.91 -8.53 -9.93
CA ARG A 147 25.63 -9.51 -10.97
C ARG A 147 26.40 -9.23 -12.26
N ALA A 148 26.41 -7.99 -12.71
CA ALA A 148 27.12 -7.59 -13.92
C ALA A 148 28.62 -7.66 -13.72
N LEU A 149 29.11 -7.29 -12.54
CA LEU A 149 30.50 -7.45 -12.13
C LEU A 149 30.94 -8.91 -12.22
N GLN A 150 30.20 -9.82 -11.58
CA GLN A 150 30.50 -11.26 -11.64
C GLN A 150 30.57 -11.75 -13.08
N ASN A 151 29.57 -11.45 -13.89
CA ASN A 151 29.57 -11.86 -15.30
C ASN A 151 30.76 -11.30 -16.08
N ALA A 152 31.11 -10.02 -15.86
CA ALA A 152 32.23 -9.40 -16.56
C ALA A 152 33.58 -10.03 -16.17
N VAL A 153 33.79 -10.33 -14.90
CA VAL A 153 35.00 -11.00 -14.41
C VAL A 153 35.08 -12.45 -14.94
N GLU A 154 33.98 -13.20 -14.89
CA GLU A 154 33.93 -14.56 -15.44
C GLU A 154 34.23 -14.60 -16.94
N GLU A 155 33.75 -13.62 -17.72
CA GLU A 155 34.08 -13.48 -19.14
C GLU A 155 35.56 -13.17 -19.36
N GLU A 156 36.17 -12.35 -18.47
CA GLU A 156 37.62 -12.08 -18.56
C GLU A 156 38.45 -13.34 -18.28
N LEU A 157 38.10 -14.09 -17.24
CA LEU A 157 38.78 -15.34 -16.88
C LEU A 157 38.73 -16.40 -18.00
N LYS A 158 37.63 -16.46 -18.74
CA LYS A 158 37.52 -17.38 -19.92
C LYS A 158 38.57 -17.10 -21.00
N LYS A 159 39.07 -15.87 -21.10
CA LYS A 159 40.12 -15.50 -22.07
C LYS A 159 41.50 -15.99 -21.67
N LYS A 160 41.64 -16.66 -20.53
CA LYS A 160 42.93 -17.08 -19.94
C LYS A 160 43.88 -15.91 -19.74
N ALA A 161 43.32 -14.71 -19.45
CA ALA A 161 44.06 -13.51 -19.13
C ALA A 161 44.65 -13.61 -17.71
N THR A 162 45.71 -12.86 -17.46
CA THR A 162 46.31 -12.70 -16.14
C THR A 162 46.00 -11.29 -15.62
N GLY A 163 46.05 -11.10 -14.31
CA GLY A 163 45.88 -9.80 -13.69
C GLY A 163 45.59 -9.90 -12.20
N TYR A 164 44.94 -8.87 -11.67
CA TYR A 164 44.65 -8.79 -10.24
C TYR A 164 43.15 -8.49 -10.01
N PHE A 165 42.57 -9.26 -9.10
CA PHE A 165 41.26 -9.01 -8.55
C PHE A 165 41.38 -8.41 -7.15
N ILE A 166 40.83 -7.23 -6.92
CA ILE A 166 40.96 -6.46 -5.69
C ILE A 166 39.60 -6.30 -5.07
N PHE A 167 39.49 -6.66 -3.80
CA PHE A 167 38.30 -6.44 -2.99
C PHE A 167 38.59 -5.23 -2.05
N ILE A 168 37.73 -4.23 -2.08
CA ILE A 168 37.88 -2.96 -1.36
C ILE A 168 36.69 -2.76 -0.43
N ASP A 169 36.95 -2.31 0.79
CA ASP A 169 35.95 -2.02 1.80
C ASP A 169 36.24 -0.67 2.46
N ILE A 170 35.21 0.15 2.63
CA ILE A 170 35.34 1.46 3.28
C ILE A 170 35.41 1.29 4.78
N ASP A 171 36.51 1.73 5.37
CA ASP A 171 36.79 1.60 6.79
C ASP A 171 35.77 2.35 7.64
N ASN A 172 35.20 1.64 8.64
CA ASN A 172 34.26 2.20 9.61
C ASN A 172 33.00 2.87 8.99
N PHE A 173 32.56 2.43 7.81
CA PHE A 173 31.45 3.06 7.09
C PHE A 173 30.17 3.15 7.92
N LYS A 174 29.87 2.17 8.77
CA LYS A 174 28.74 2.24 9.70
C LYS A 174 28.88 3.42 10.66
N THR A 175 30.05 3.58 11.30
CA THR A 175 30.31 4.71 12.20
C THR A 175 30.24 6.05 11.47
N TYR A 176 30.67 6.08 10.21
CA TYR A 176 30.57 7.24 9.34
C TYR A 176 29.08 7.62 9.11
N ASN A 177 28.23 6.66 8.78
CA ASN A 177 26.79 6.87 8.66
C ASN A 177 26.13 7.32 9.96
N ASP A 178 26.52 6.71 11.08
CA ASP A 178 25.99 7.06 12.39
C ASP A 178 26.38 8.49 12.82
N THR A 179 27.56 8.96 12.38
CA THR A 179 28.08 10.30 12.71
C THR A 179 27.55 11.38 11.78
N TYR A 180 27.57 11.14 10.46
CA TYR A 180 27.30 12.16 9.44
C TYR A 180 25.96 11.98 8.72
N GLY A 181 25.24 10.90 9.03
CA GLY A 181 23.95 10.55 8.40
C GLY A 181 24.10 9.84 7.06
N HIS A 182 23.06 9.09 6.69
CA HIS A 182 23.03 8.26 5.47
C HIS A 182 23.23 9.07 4.17
N SER A 183 22.77 10.31 4.12
CA SER A 183 22.96 11.16 2.93
C SER A 183 24.44 11.45 2.66
N ASN A 184 25.24 11.63 3.72
CA ASN A 184 26.70 11.79 3.60
C ASN A 184 27.39 10.44 3.35
N GLY A 185 26.86 9.33 3.85
CA GLY A 185 27.28 7.99 3.45
C GLY A 185 27.11 7.74 1.96
N ASP A 186 26.01 8.16 1.38
CA ASP A 186 25.77 8.08 -0.07
C ASP A 186 26.77 8.95 -0.86
N LEU A 187 27.12 10.14 -0.35
CA LEU A 187 28.19 10.98 -0.93
C LEU A 187 29.55 10.29 -0.88
N CYS A 188 29.88 9.64 0.24
CA CYS A 188 31.09 8.84 0.42
C CYS A 188 31.17 7.73 -0.64
N LEU A 189 30.11 6.93 -0.82
CA LEU A 189 30.06 5.86 -1.81
C LEU A 189 30.20 6.38 -3.25
N LYS A 190 29.54 7.49 -3.58
CA LYS A 190 29.66 8.15 -4.88
C LYS A 190 31.09 8.71 -5.11
N HIS A 191 31.70 9.24 -4.07
CA HIS A 191 33.08 9.75 -4.14
C HIS A 191 34.07 8.61 -4.39
N CYS A 192 33.97 7.52 -3.64
CA CYS A 192 34.76 6.31 -3.84
C CYS A 192 34.65 5.81 -5.30
N ALA A 193 33.44 5.65 -5.81
CA ALA A 193 33.19 5.19 -7.18
C ALA A 193 33.78 6.13 -8.26
N ARG A 194 33.68 7.45 -8.07
CA ARG A 194 34.25 8.43 -8.99
C ARG A 194 35.80 8.40 -8.97
N THR A 195 36.37 8.26 -7.77
CA THR A 195 37.81 8.13 -7.61
C THR A 195 38.33 6.85 -8.26
N MET A 196 37.61 5.73 -8.11
CA MET A 196 37.92 4.49 -8.82
C MET A 196 37.97 4.69 -10.35
N LYS A 197 36.92 5.28 -10.94
CA LYS A 197 36.88 5.59 -12.38
C LYS A 197 38.03 6.50 -12.87
N LYS A 198 38.59 7.30 -11.98
CA LYS A 198 39.66 8.23 -12.29
C LYS A 198 41.06 7.60 -12.19
N CYS A 199 41.26 6.74 -11.20
CA CYS A 199 42.60 6.20 -10.88
C CYS A 199 42.91 4.86 -11.57
N PHE A 200 41.90 4.04 -11.82
CA PHE A 200 42.15 2.76 -12.46
C PHE A 200 42.03 2.86 -13.99
N PRO A 201 42.76 2.00 -14.74
CA PRO A 201 42.72 1.97 -16.19
C PRO A 201 41.30 1.84 -16.73
N GLU A 202 41.03 2.44 -17.91
CA GLU A 202 39.68 2.50 -18.52
C GLU A 202 39.12 1.10 -18.87
N ASP A 203 39.98 0.14 -19.15
CA ASP A 203 39.61 -1.23 -19.46
C ASP A 203 39.42 -2.13 -18.22
N SER A 204 39.63 -1.58 -17.01
CA SER A 204 39.39 -2.27 -15.74
C SER A 204 37.91 -2.57 -15.54
N ILE A 205 37.60 -3.69 -14.88
CA ILE A 205 36.24 -4.02 -14.48
C ILE A 205 36.03 -3.45 -13.07
N LEU A 206 35.15 -2.45 -12.96
CA LEU A 206 34.85 -1.76 -11.70
C LEU A 206 33.41 -2.04 -11.28
N GLY A 207 33.19 -2.49 -10.05
CA GLY A 207 31.83 -2.81 -9.57
C GLY A 207 31.65 -2.55 -8.08
N ARG A 208 30.39 -2.34 -7.71
CA ARG A 208 29.95 -2.32 -6.30
C ARG A 208 29.41 -3.72 -5.97
N TYR A 209 30.08 -4.38 -5.04
CA TYR A 209 29.72 -5.73 -4.63
C TYR A 209 28.54 -5.74 -3.67
N GLY A 210 28.48 -4.80 -2.74
CA GLY A 210 27.40 -4.64 -1.78
C GLY A 210 27.71 -3.56 -0.75
N GLY A 211 26.75 -2.95 -0.12
CA GLY A 211 26.97 -1.99 0.96
C GLY A 211 28.07 -0.98 0.68
N ASP A 212 29.18 -1.13 1.39
CA ASP A 212 30.41 -0.37 1.32
C ASP A 212 31.57 -1.11 0.62
N GLU A 213 31.26 -2.24 -0.04
CA GLU A 213 32.22 -3.12 -0.69
C GLU A 213 32.29 -2.87 -2.20
N PHE A 214 33.51 -2.74 -2.72
CA PHE A 214 33.81 -2.53 -4.13
C PHE A 214 34.79 -3.57 -4.64
N VAL A 215 34.80 -3.75 -5.94
CA VAL A 215 35.74 -4.65 -6.63
C VAL A 215 36.34 -3.96 -7.83
N VAL A 216 37.64 -4.19 -7.99
CA VAL A 216 38.41 -3.83 -9.19
C VAL A 216 39.01 -5.11 -9.76
N CYS A 217 38.86 -5.33 -11.08
CA CYS A 217 39.63 -6.36 -11.78
C CYS A 217 40.54 -5.68 -12.80
N LEU A 218 41.82 -5.74 -12.57
CA LEU A 218 42.88 -5.19 -13.41
C LEU A 218 43.37 -6.24 -14.39
N LYS A 219 43.27 -5.95 -15.68
CA LYS A 219 43.65 -6.87 -16.75
C LYS A 219 45.13 -6.67 -17.10
N GLY A 220 45.87 -7.77 -17.12
CA GLY A 220 47.27 -7.78 -17.53
C GLY A 220 48.23 -6.96 -16.64
N ALA A 221 47.77 -6.43 -15.52
CA ALA A 221 48.59 -5.64 -14.60
C ALA A 221 49.57 -6.52 -13.84
N THR A 222 50.75 -5.99 -13.60
CA THR A 222 51.73 -6.58 -12.67
C THR A 222 51.39 -6.25 -11.22
N GLN A 223 52.08 -6.90 -10.30
CA GLN A 223 51.91 -6.61 -8.87
C GLN A 223 52.33 -5.16 -8.54
N GLU A 224 53.42 -4.71 -9.10
CA GLU A 224 53.94 -3.34 -8.91
C GLU A 224 52.93 -2.29 -9.42
N GLU A 225 52.40 -2.48 -10.59
CA GLU A 225 51.34 -1.60 -11.16
C GLU A 225 50.11 -1.61 -10.30
N THR A 226 49.70 -2.78 -9.79
CA THR A 226 48.54 -2.91 -8.90
C THR A 226 48.73 -2.12 -7.61
N TYR A 227 49.90 -2.21 -6.98
CA TYR A 227 50.21 -1.40 -5.81
C TYR A 227 50.23 0.11 -6.13
N ALA A 228 50.77 0.50 -7.29
CA ALA A 228 50.81 1.92 -7.70
C ALA A 228 49.38 2.48 -7.89
N TYR A 229 48.48 1.75 -8.57
CA TYR A 229 47.09 2.15 -8.73
C TYR A 229 46.35 2.25 -7.39
N MET A 230 46.60 1.32 -6.47
CA MET A 230 45.96 1.36 -5.15
C MET A 230 46.46 2.52 -4.30
N GLN A 231 47.75 2.84 -4.34
CA GLN A 231 48.32 4.01 -3.66
C GLN A 231 47.75 5.31 -4.23
N GLU A 232 47.66 5.43 -5.55
CA GLU A 232 47.02 6.57 -6.20
C GLU A 232 45.58 6.72 -5.77
N PHE A 233 44.79 5.63 -5.84
CA PHE A 233 43.41 5.61 -5.42
C PHE A 233 43.23 6.06 -3.97
N GLN A 234 43.99 5.51 -3.03
CA GLN A 234 43.94 5.91 -1.62
C GLN A 234 44.29 7.38 -1.41
N SER A 235 45.26 7.91 -2.16
CA SER A 235 45.69 9.33 -2.07
C SER A 235 44.55 10.30 -2.53
N TRP A 236 43.70 9.89 -3.45
CA TRP A 236 42.62 10.71 -3.98
C TRP A 236 41.31 10.60 -3.21
N LEU A 237 41.20 9.64 -2.28
CA LEU A 237 39.97 9.47 -1.47
C LEU A 237 39.79 10.59 -0.45
N THR A 238 40.87 11.15 0.05
CA THR A 238 40.86 12.20 1.08
C THR A 238 41.44 13.50 0.51
N PRO A 239 40.85 14.67 0.81
CA PRO A 239 39.69 14.91 1.68
C PRO A 239 38.34 14.80 0.98
N LEU A 240 37.32 14.32 1.70
CA LEU A 240 35.93 14.35 1.23
C LEU A 240 35.18 15.52 1.88
N THR A 241 34.67 16.44 1.08
CA THR A 241 33.78 17.52 1.55
C THR A 241 32.36 17.03 1.69
N LEU A 242 31.80 17.12 2.90
CA LEU A 242 30.42 16.75 3.22
C LEU A 242 29.41 17.80 2.75
N SER A 243 28.13 17.45 2.78
CA SER A 243 27.04 18.36 2.48
C SER A 243 26.94 19.55 3.45
N THR A 244 27.51 19.43 4.65
CA THR A 244 27.60 20.48 5.67
C THR A 244 28.73 21.47 5.41
N GLY A 245 29.64 21.18 4.49
CA GLY A 245 30.90 21.91 4.27
C GLY A 245 32.06 21.41 5.14
N GLU A 246 31.83 20.49 6.06
CA GLU A 246 32.91 19.83 6.80
C GLU A 246 33.73 18.92 5.89
N VAL A 247 35.00 18.72 6.26
CA VAL A 247 35.91 17.80 5.58
C VAL A 247 36.03 16.53 6.42
N ALA A 248 35.70 15.39 5.82
CA ALA A 248 35.85 14.09 6.44
C ALA A 248 37.04 13.34 5.83
N GLU A 249 37.74 12.59 6.66
CA GLU A 249 38.74 11.62 6.20
C GLU A 249 38.04 10.33 5.81
N LEU A 250 38.41 9.80 4.65
CA LEU A 250 37.90 8.53 4.14
C LEU A 250 39.06 7.57 3.96
N SER A 251 38.98 6.42 4.61
CA SER A 251 39.94 5.34 4.51
C SER A 251 39.31 4.09 3.92
N VAL A 252 40.07 3.31 3.19
CA VAL A 252 39.68 2.02 2.66
C VAL A 252 40.73 0.97 2.96
N SER A 253 40.29 -0.22 3.29
CA SER A 253 41.13 -1.42 3.33
C SER A 253 40.91 -2.24 2.09
N ALA A 254 41.93 -2.83 1.53
CA ALA A 254 41.80 -3.64 0.32
C ALA A 254 42.68 -4.89 0.37
N GLY A 255 42.16 -5.95 -0.27
CA GLY A 255 42.90 -7.20 -0.48
C GLY A 255 42.92 -7.59 -1.94
N GLY A 256 44.03 -8.04 -2.48
CA GLY A 256 44.20 -8.46 -3.85
C GLY A 256 44.50 -9.94 -4.00
N ALA A 257 44.07 -10.53 -5.12
CA ALA A 257 44.38 -11.87 -5.56
C ALA A 257 44.80 -11.87 -7.03
N ALA A 258 45.90 -12.53 -7.35
CA ALA A 258 46.34 -12.73 -8.73
C ALA A 258 45.50 -13.80 -9.42
N TYR A 259 45.05 -13.54 -10.62
CA TYR A 259 44.39 -14.56 -11.44
C TYR A 259 45.27 -14.94 -12.67
N PRO A 260 45.30 -16.20 -13.05
CA PRO A 260 44.49 -17.33 -12.51
C PRO A 260 45.06 -17.99 -11.24
N ASP A 261 46.29 -17.62 -10.78
CA ASP A 261 47.10 -18.35 -9.80
C ASP A 261 46.39 -18.52 -8.44
N GLN A 262 45.67 -17.51 -7.97
CA GLN A 262 45.01 -17.50 -6.66
C GLN A 262 43.45 -17.64 -6.77
N GLY A 263 42.95 -17.85 -8.00
CA GLY A 263 41.55 -18.14 -8.28
C GLY A 263 41.26 -18.21 -9.77
N GLU A 264 40.55 -19.28 -10.19
CA GLU A 264 40.17 -19.54 -11.59
C GLU A 264 38.71 -19.11 -11.86
N ASP A 265 37.95 -18.78 -10.86
CA ASP A 265 36.58 -18.32 -10.95
C ASP A 265 36.32 -17.13 -10.02
N PHE A 266 35.20 -16.45 -10.22
CA PHE A 266 34.81 -15.27 -9.43
C PHE A 266 34.77 -15.55 -7.92
N VAL A 267 34.25 -16.72 -7.51
CA VAL A 267 34.06 -17.07 -6.10
C VAL A 267 35.39 -17.32 -5.41
N SER A 268 36.31 -18.03 -6.08
CA SER A 268 37.65 -18.30 -5.54
C SER A 268 38.48 -17.03 -5.44
N LEU A 269 38.39 -16.11 -6.42
CA LEU A 269 39.03 -14.80 -6.35
C LEU A 269 38.48 -13.94 -5.22
N CYS A 270 37.17 -13.86 -5.06
CA CYS A 270 36.56 -13.16 -3.90
C CYS A 270 37.10 -13.70 -2.59
N ARG A 271 37.14 -15.03 -2.42
CA ARG A 271 37.65 -15.64 -1.18
C ARG A 271 39.13 -15.35 -0.94
N SER A 272 39.94 -15.37 -1.99
CA SER A 272 41.38 -15.09 -1.88
C SER A 272 41.63 -13.62 -1.56
N ALA A 273 40.97 -12.69 -2.21
CA ALA A 273 41.08 -11.25 -1.96
C ALA A 273 40.50 -10.87 -0.59
N ASP A 274 39.39 -11.46 -0.15
CA ASP A 274 38.78 -11.24 1.16
C ASP A 274 39.73 -11.69 2.29
N ALA A 275 40.44 -12.80 2.12
CA ALA A 275 41.43 -13.25 3.09
C ALA A 275 42.59 -12.22 3.26
N ALA A 276 43.08 -11.64 2.17
CA ALA A 276 44.08 -10.58 2.23
C ALA A 276 43.50 -9.28 2.83
N LEU A 277 42.26 -8.92 2.49
CA LEU A 277 41.57 -7.78 3.08
C LEU A 277 41.40 -7.95 4.61
N TYR A 278 41.04 -9.15 5.06
CA TYR A 278 40.91 -9.45 6.48
C TYR A 278 42.21 -9.20 7.23
N GLU A 279 43.37 -9.60 6.66
CA GLU A 279 44.70 -9.31 7.25
C GLU A 279 44.98 -7.81 7.35
N VAL A 280 44.64 -7.03 6.32
CA VAL A 280 44.75 -5.57 6.35
C VAL A 280 43.93 -4.98 7.49
N LYS A 281 42.65 -5.41 7.63
CA LYS A 281 41.75 -4.96 8.70
C LYS A 281 42.28 -5.30 10.11
N GLN A 282 42.95 -6.42 10.28
CA GLN A 282 43.58 -6.84 11.54
C GLN A 282 44.81 -6.03 11.89
N ASN A 283 45.55 -5.52 10.87
CA ASN A 283 46.83 -4.81 11.03
C ASN A 283 46.70 -3.27 11.08
N GLY A 284 45.50 -2.74 11.31
CA GLY A 284 45.30 -1.30 11.52
C GLY A 284 44.46 -0.61 10.46
N LYS A 285 44.01 -1.31 9.43
CA LYS A 285 43.19 -0.77 8.32
C LYS A 285 43.94 0.23 7.43
N GLY A 286 43.26 0.80 6.44
CA GLY A 286 43.79 1.87 5.61
C GLY A 286 44.94 1.47 4.69
N ASP A 287 45.07 0.20 4.36
CA ASP A 287 46.17 -0.36 3.58
C ASP A 287 45.67 -1.33 2.48
N PHE A 288 46.60 -1.76 1.64
CA PHE A 288 46.36 -2.75 0.59
C PHE A 288 47.39 -3.87 0.67
N ARG A 289 46.94 -5.10 0.55
CA ARG A 289 47.79 -6.27 0.48
C ARG A 289 47.34 -7.22 -0.62
N VAL A 290 48.29 -7.74 -1.40
CA VAL A 290 48.03 -8.91 -2.25
C VAL A 290 48.28 -10.16 -1.42
N LYS A 291 47.45 -11.18 -1.62
CA LYS A 291 47.63 -12.49 -1.00
C LYS A 291 48.97 -13.10 -1.41
N ASP A 292 49.66 -13.68 -0.46
CA ASP A 292 50.91 -14.42 -0.69
C ASP A 292 50.60 -15.78 -1.37
#